data_621d53f1914b5bc3ba514613c13af420
#
_entry.id   621d53f1914b5bc3ba514613c13af420
#
_cell.length_a   1.000
_cell.length_b   1.000
_cell.length_c   1.000
_cell.angle_alpha   90.00
_cell.angle_beta   90.00
_cell.angle_gamma   90.00
#
_symmetry.space_group_name_H-M   'P 1'
#
loop_
_entity.id
_entity.type
_entity.pdbx_description
1 polymer ?
#
loop_
_entity_poly.entity_id
_entity_poly.type
_entity_poly.pdbx_seq_one_letter_code
_entity_poly.pdbx_strand_id
1 'polypeptide(L)'
;AKRTGATVFTCTELSGFIASKGVKVEGMQIGGRARFPFGRVKLTPAWHGCPIVSNGETNYGGIACGFVIEVENKKIYHSGDTGLTVEMQLLAEEQIDVALLPIGGYFTMDIEDAVRAVRMIRPQVVVPMHYNTFPKIVADPEDFAKLLDEDMTVVNVLVPGESMEF
;
A
#
# COMPACT_ATOMS: atom_id res chain seq x y z
N ALA A 1 9.17 6.68 13.27
CA ALA A 1 8.73 8.09 13.32
C ALA A 1 9.31 8.81 14.54
N LYS A 2 9.07 8.34 15.77
CA LYS A 2 9.49 9.02 17.00
C LYS A 2 11.01 9.29 17.06
N ARG A 3 11.85 8.33 16.66
CA ARG A 3 13.31 8.45 16.63
C ARG A 3 13.82 9.40 15.55
N THR A 4 13.15 9.45 14.40
CA THR A 4 13.59 10.18 13.21
C THR A 4 12.92 11.54 13.04
N GLY A 5 11.85 11.83 13.79
CA GLY A 5 11.02 13.00 13.61
C GLY A 5 10.11 12.94 12.37
N ALA A 6 10.03 11.78 11.71
CA ALA A 6 9.18 11.59 10.53
C ALA A 6 7.69 11.79 10.88
N THR A 7 6.95 12.42 9.96
CA THR A 7 5.49 12.55 10.06
C THR A 7 4.83 11.25 9.60
N VAL A 8 3.87 10.75 10.35
CA VAL A 8 3.04 9.62 9.98
C VAL A 8 1.78 10.12 9.29
N PHE A 9 1.52 9.61 8.08
CA PHE A 9 0.26 9.85 7.37
C PHE A 9 -0.69 8.68 7.64
N THR A 10 -1.94 8.98 7.97
CA THR A 10 -2.93 7.96 8.32
C THR A 10 -4.36 8.48 8.13
N CYS A 11 -5.37 7.61 8.28
CA CYS A 11 -6.75 8.06 8.35
C CYS A 11 -6.99 8.93 9.60
N THR A 12 -7.92 9.87 9.51
CA THR A 12 -8.22 10.84 10.58
C THR A 12 -8.54 10.14 11.90
N GLU A 13 -9.27 9.03 11.88
CA GLU A 13 -9.71 8.30 13.06
C GLU A 13 -8.54 7.75 13.89
N LEU A 14 -7.46 7.29 13.20
CA LEU A 14 -6.27 6.76 13.85
C LEU A 14 -5.32 7.87 14.32
N SER A 15 -5.41 9.06 13.74
CA SER A 15 -4.44 10.15 13.94
C SER A 15 -4.30 10.57 15.41
N GLY A 16 -5.41 10.65 16.15
CA GLY A 16 -5.40 11.00 17.58
C GLY A 16 -4.65 9.98 18.43
N PHE A 17 -4.83 8.68 18.15
CA PHE A 17 -4.10 7.62 18.81
C PHE A 17 -2.58 7.70 18.53
N ILE A 18 -2.20 7.90 17.27
CA ILE A 18 -0.78 8.06 16.90
C ILE A 18 -0.16 9.30 17.56
N ALA A 19 -0.88 10.44 17.54
CA ALA A 19 -0.44 11.69 18.19
C ALA A 19 -0.22 11.50 19.71
N SER A 20 -1.10 10.74 20.39
CA SER A 20 -0.96 10.44 21.82
C SER A 20 0.33 9.69 22.16
N LYS A 21 0.96 9.02 21.18
CA LYS A 21 2.28 8.38 21.33
C LYS A 21 3.46 9.34 21.16
N GLY A 22 3.20 10.66 20.99
CA GLY A 22 4.24 11.67 20.81
C GLY A 22 4.89 11.63 19.41
N VAL A 23 4.13 11.26 18.40
CA VAL A 23 4.55 11.22 17.00
C VAL A 23 3.86 12.33 16.23
N LYS A 24 4.59 12.99 15.31
CA LYS A 24 3.96 13.91 14.36
C LYS A 24 3.06 13.12 13.43
N VAL A 25 1.82 13.56 13.25
CA VAL A 25 0.84 12.86 12.45
C VAL A 25 0.09 13.84 11.55
N GLU A 26 -0.22 13.39 10.36
CA GLU A 26 -1.11 14.04 9.41
C GLU A 26 -2.30 13.11 9.16
N GLY A 27 -3.48 13.49 9.67
CA GLY A 27 -4.73 12.75 9.52
C GLY A 27 -5.44 13.20 8.25
N MET A 28 -5.73 12.26 7.37
CA MET A 28 -6.43 12.51 6.10
C MET A 28 -7.65 11.60 5.97
N GLN A 29 -8.59 11.94 5.09
CA GLN A 29 -9.72 11.08 4.75
C GLN A 29 -9.41 10.21 3.53
N ILE A 30 -10.01 9.01 3.48
CA ILE A 30 -9.93 8.12 2.31
C ILE A 30 -10.45 8.86 1.08
N GLY A 31 -9.70 8.79 -0.03
CA GLY A 31 -9.96 9.54 -1.25
C GLY A 31 -9.42 10.98 -1.23
N GLY A 32 -9.10 11.52 -0.04
CA GLY A 32 -8.51 12.84 0.10
C GLY A 32 -7.09 12.91 -0.48
N ARG A 33 -6.76 14.09 -1.01
CA ARG A 33 -5.45 14.40 -1.58
C ARG A 33 -4.96 15.74 -1.04
N ALA A 34 -3.70 15.80 -0.61
CA ALA A 34 -3.09 17.04 -0.12
C ALA A 34 -1.66 17.21 -0.66
N ARG A 35 -1.23 18.48 -0.71
CA ARG A 35 0.14 18.85 -1.10
C ARG A 35 0.97 19.16 0.14
N PHE A 36 2.20 18.66 0.14
CA PHE A 36 3.20 18.84 1.19
C PHE A 36 4.51 19.36 0.57
N PRO A 37 5.47 19.82 1.36
CA PRO A 37 6.74 20.34 0.83
C PRO A 37 7.52 19.36 -0.06
N PHE A 38 7.35 18.04 0.17
CA PHE A 38 8.04 17.00 -0.61
C PHE A 38 7.25 16.54 -1.86
N GLY A 39 5.97 16.86 -1.98
CA GLY A 39 5.12 16.38 -3.06
C GLY A 39 3.65 16.30 -2.69
N ARG A 40 2.92 15.29 -3.18
CA ARG A 40 1.50 15.07 -2.89
C ARG A 40 1.26 13.68 -2.32
N VAL A 41 0.26 13.57 -1.45
CA VAL A 41 -0.22 12.30 -0.90
C VAL A 41 -1.73 12.22 -1.13
N LYS A 42 -2.20 11.06 -1.61
CA LYS A 42 -3.62 10.70 -1.67
C LYS A 42 -3.82 9.41 -0.89
N LEU A 43 -4.82 9.37 0.00
CA LEU A 43 -5.25 8.14 0.63
C LEU A 43 -6.21 7.38 -0.29
N THR A 44 -5.99 6.09 -0.43
CA THR A 44 -6.87 5.17 -1.16
C THR A 44 -7.54 4.20 -0.19
N PRO A 45 -8.73 3.65 -0.48
CA PRO A 45 -9.31 2.61 0.35
C PRO A 45 -8.44 1.35 0.32
N ALA A 46 -8.43 0.62 1.44
CA ALA A 46 -7.90 -0.73 1.55
C ALA A 46 -8.92 -1.61 2.27
N TRP A 47 -9.19 -2.79 1.72
CA TRP A 47 -10.11 -3.76 2.32
C TRP A 47 -9.37 -4.62 3.33
N HIS A 48 -9.23 -4.10 4.53
CA HIS A 48 -8.55 -4.74 5.65
C HIS A 48 -9.06 -4.19 6.98
N GLY A 49 -8.87 -4.94 8.06
CA GLY A 49 -9.16 -4.45 9.41
C GLY A 49 -8.17 -3.39 9.86
N CYS A 50 -8.63 -2.41 10.64
CA CYS A 50 -7.78 -1.39 11.25
C CYS A 50 -8.10 -1.25 12.75
N PRO A 51 -7.87 -2.28 13.59
CA PRO A 51 -8.12 -2.20 15.02
C PRO A 51 -6.99 -1.48 15.74
N ILE A 52 -7.34 -0.70 16.76
CA ILE A 52 -6.40 -0.22 17.79
C ILE A 52 -6.47 -1.18 18.97
N VAL A 53 -5.39 -1.93 19.19
CA VAL A 53 -5.29 -2.80 20.38
C VAL A 53 -4.46 -2.08 21.44
N SER A 54 -5.06 -1.79 22.59
CA SER A 54 -4.40 -1.10 23.69
C SER A 54 -4.96 -1.61 25.03
N ASN A 55 -4.08 -1.96 25.96
CA ASN A 55 -4.44 -2.46 27.29
C ASN A 55 -5.38 -3.67 27.29
N GLY A 56 -5.27 -4.54 26.27
CA GLY A 56 -6.14 -5.71 26.12
C GLY A 56 -7.52 -5.43 25.53
N GLU A 57 -7.82 -4.20 25.20
CA GLU A 57 -9.04 -3.78 24.52
C GLU A 57 -8.79 -3.55 23.02
N THR A 58 -9.79 -3.89 22.21
CA THR A 58 -9.79 -3.63 20.78
C THR A 58 -10.79 -2.53 20.47
N ASN A 59 -10.29 -1.44 19.91
CA ASN A 59 -11.07 -0.27 19.55
C ASN A 59 -11.04 -0.06 18.03
N TYR A 60 -12.00 0.70 17.52
CA TYR A 60 -12.05 1.08 16.12
C TYR A 60 -10.91 2.07 15.80
N GLY A 61 -10.10 1.74 14.81
CA GLY A 61 -8.95 2.53 14.35
C GLY A 61 -9.16 3.26 13.02
N GLY A 62 -10.38 3.28 12.53
CA GLY A 62 -10.70 3.87 11.23
C GLY A 62 -10.74 2.85 10.09
N ILE A 63 -10.72 3.36 8.88
CA ILE A 63 -10.68 2.57 7.65
C ILE A 63 -9.21 2.37 7.26
N ALA A 64 -8.82 1.13 6.96
CA ALA A 64 -7.49 0.83 6.43
C ALA A 64 -7.29 1.54 5.08
N CYS A 65 -6.06 1.94 4.80
CA CYS A 65 -5.77 2.73 3.62
C CYS A 65 -4.45 2.35 2.95
N GLY A 66 -4.42 2.55 1.63
CA GLY A 66 -3.21 2.67 0.85
C GLY A 66 -2.89 4.14 0.53
N PHE A 67 -1.80 4.36 -0.18
CA PHE A 67 -1.28 5.68 -0.48
C PHE A 67 -0.85 5.79 -1.94
N VAL A 68 -1.24 6.87 -2.61
CA VAL A 68 -0.53 7.35 -3.80
C VAL A 68 0.35 8.51 -3.37
N ILE A 69 1.65 8.35 -3.53
CA ILE A 69 2.67 9.34 -3.16
C ILE A 69 3.28 9.86 -4.46
N GLU A 70 3.24 11.16 -4.66
CA GLU A 70 3.85 11.82 -5.81
C GLU A 70 5.01 12.69 -5.35
N VAL A 71 6.20 12.39 -5.87
CA VAL A 71 7.45 13.12 -5.61
C VAL A 71 8.17 13.29 -6.94
N GLU A 72 8.62 14.50 -7.29
CA GLU A 72 9.40 14.79 -8.51
C GLU A 72 8.73 14.25 -9.80
N ASN A 73 7.42 14.34 -9.89
CA ASN A 73 6.58 13.81 -10.99
C ASN A 73 6.54 12.28 -11.11
N LYS A 74 7.06 11.55 -10.15
CA LYS A 74 6.93 10.10 -10.02
C LYS A 74 5.83 9.75 -9.05
N LYS A 75 5.06 8.71 -9.35
CA LYS A 75 3.93 8.27 -8.52
C LYS A 75 4.11 6.83 -8.06
N ILE A 76 4.14 6.66 -6.76
CA ILE A 76 4.21 5.37 -6.10
C ILE A 76 2.84 5.07 -5.47
N TYR A 77 2.27 3.93 -5.80
CA TYR A 77 1.11 3.39 -5.09
C TYR A 77 1.54 2.29 -4.13
N HIS A 78 1.36 2.51 -2.85
CA HIS A 78 1.49 1.47 -1.83
C HIS A 78 0.07 1.09 -1.38
N SER A 79 -0.37 -0.11 -1.71
CA SER A 79 -1.77 -0.52 -1.45
C SER A 79 -2.10 -0.63 0.04
N GLY A 80 -1.09 -0.76 0.90
CA GLY A 80 -1.27 -1.29 2.24
C GLY A 80 -1.68 -2.77 2.19
N ASP A 81 -2.10 -3.32 3.30
CA ASP A 81 -2.71 -4.64 3.35
C ASP A 81 -4.16 -4.52 2.87
N THR A 82 -4.50 -5.22 1.80
CA THR A 82 -5.82 -5.12 1.17
C THR A 82 -6.17 -6.39 0.39
N GLY A 83 -7.46 -6.73 0.37
CA GLY A 83 -8.04 -7.55 -0.69
C GLY A 83 -8.17 -6.76 -2.00
N LEU A 84 -8.54 -7.44 -3.09
CA LEU A 84 -8.84 -6.80 -4.36
C LEU A 84 -10.08 -5.92 -4.24
N THR A 85 -10.02 -4.70 -4.80
CA THR A 85 -11.14 -3.76 -4.80
C THR A 85 -11.33 -3.12 -6.18
N VAL A 86 -12.58 -2.84 -6.53
CA VAL A 86 -12.95 -2.22 -7.81
C VAL A 86 -12.39 -0.80 -7.93
N GLU A 87 -12.15 -0.11 -6.82
CA GLU A 87 -11.58 1.25 -6.79
C GLU A 87 -10.15 1.30 -7.36
N MET A 88 -9.45 0.17 -7.42
CA MET A 88 -8.14 0.07 -8.06
C MET A 88 -8.18 0.43 -9.56
N GLN A 89 -9.32 0.30 -10.23
CA GLN A 89 -9.50 0.74 -11.63
C GLN A 89 -9.30 2.25 -11.79
N LEU A 90 -9.66 3.04 -10.78
CA LEU A 90 -9.48 4.50 -10.81
C LEU A 90 -8.00 4.92 -10.80
N LEU A 91 -7.11 4.04 -10.36
CA LEU A 91 -5.67 4.28 -10.32
C LEU A 91 -5.03 4.23 -11.72
N ALA A 92 -5.70 3.63 -12.71
CA ALA A 92 -5.22 3.65 -14.09
C ALA A 92 -5.10 5.09 -14.64
N GLU A 93 -5.98 6.00 -14.22
CA GLU A 93 -5.94 7.42 -14.61
C GLU A 93 -4.84 8.20 -13.86
N GLU A 94 -4.35 7.68 -12.73
CA GLU A 94 -3.28 8.31 -11.97
C GLU A 94 -1.91 8.13 -12.64
N GLN A 95 -1.75 7.18 -13.58
CA GLN A 95 -0.47 6.87 -14.23
C GLN A 95 0.61 6.54 -13.21
N ILE A 96 0.42 5.42 -12.51
CA ILE A 96 1.32 4.94 -11.45
C ILE A 96 2.63 4.43 -12.07
N ASP A 97 3.77 4.97 -11.60
CA ASP A 97 5.09 4.48 -12.02
C ASP A 97 5.41 3.15 -11.31
N VAL A 98 5.21 3.09 -9.99
CA VAL A 98 5.48 1.89 -9.19
C VAL A 98 4.29 1.55 -8.30
N ALA A 99 3.82 0.30 -8.35
CA ALA A 99 2.84 -0.22 -7.40
C ALA A 99 3.45 -1.29 -6.49
N LEU A 100 3.23 -1.19 -5.18
CA LEU A 100 3.58 -2.21 -4.20
C LEU A 100 2.29 -2.92 -3.80
N LEU A 101 2.19 -4.22 -4.11
CA LEU A 101 0.96 -5.01 -3.93
C LEU A 101 1.25 -6.28 -3.12
N PRO A 102 0.40 -6.62 -2.12
CA PRO A 102 0.51 -7.88 -1.41
C PRO A 102 0.10 -9.05 -2.32
N ILE A 103 0.79 -10.18 -2.18
CA ILE A 103 0.53 -11.41 -2.94
C ILE A 103 0.37 -12.65 -2.04
N GLY A 104 0.46 -12.50 -0.72
CA GLY A 104 0.53 -13.61 0.22
C GLY A 104 -0.80 -14.34 0.46
N GLY A 105 -1.92 -13.77 0.03
CA GLY A 105 -3.24 -14.35 0.30
C GLY A 105 -3.64 -14.32 1.77
N TYR A 106 -4.67 -15.07 2.13
CA TYR A 106 -5.28 -15.27 3.44
C TYR A 106 -5.81 -13.98 4.11
N PHE A 107 -4.97 -12.97 4.29
CA PHE A 107 -5.31 -11.67 4.88
C PHE A 107 -5.38 -10.54 3.83
N THR A 108 -4.80 -10.76 2.67
CA THR A 108 -4.68 -9.79 1.58
C THR A 108 -4.98 -10.46 0.24
N MET A 109 -4.69 -9.79 -0.87
CA MET A 109 -4.73 -10.41 -2.20
C MET A 109 -3.79 -11.62 -2.25
N ASP A 110 -4.21 -12.67 -2.91
CA ASP A 110 -3.34 -13.74 -3.41
C ASP A 110 -2.74 -13.35 -4.77
N ILE A 111 -1.98 -14.27 -5.37
CA ILE A 111 -1.33 -14.04 -6.67
C ILE A 111 -2.35 -13.71 -7.75
N GLU A 112 -3.49 -14.44 -7.82
CA GLU A 112 -4.49 -14.24 -8.87
C GLU A 112 -5.17 -12.87 -8.74
N ASP A 113 -5.53 -12.46 -7.53
CA ASP A 113 -6.12 -11.16 -7.27
C ASP A 113 -5.11 -10.02 -7.47
N ALA A 114 -3.85 -10.22 -7.11
CA ALA A 114 -2.79 -9.24 -7.36
C ALA A 114 -2.54 -9.03 -8.86
N VAL A 115 -2.59 -10.10 -9.69
CA VAL A 115 -2.54 -9.99 -11.15
C VAL A 115 -3.72 -9.17 -11.70
N ARG A 116 -4.93 -9.42 -11.18
CA ARG A 116 -6.11 -8.60 -11.55
C ARG A 116 -5.91 -7.13 -11.15
N ALA A 117 -5.37 -6.88 -9.95
CA ALA A 117 -5.05 -5.52 -9.49
C ALA A 117 -4.06 -4.83 -10.43
N VAL A 118 -2.98 -5.49 -10.84
CA VAL A 118 -2.02 -4.95 -11.83
C VAL A 118 -2.74 -4.54 -13.12
N ARG A 119 -3.61 -5.41 -13.65
CA ARG A 119 -4.37 -5.14 -14.88
C ARG A 119 -5.38 -3.99 -14.73
N MET A 120 -5.90 -3.76 -13.53
CA MET A 120 -6.76 -2.62 -13.21
C MET A 120 -5.96 -1.31 -13.09
N ILE A 121 -4.84 -1.33 -12.36
CA ILE A 121 -4.01 -0.16 -12.05
C ILE A 121 -3.14 0.25 -13.24
N ARG A 122 -2.60 -0.73 -13.99
CA ARG A 122 -1.65 -0.57 -15.10
C ARG A 122 -0.41 0.23 -14.73
N PRO A 123 0.31 -0.14 -13.67
CA PRO A 123 1.55 0.55 -13.28
C PRO A 123 2.66 0.21 -14.29
N GLN A 124 3.71 1.05 -14.36
CA GLN A 124 4.89 0.72 -15.17
C GLN A 124 5.68 -0.43 -14.54
N VAL A 125 5.82 -0.40 -13.20
CA VAL A 125 6.50 -1.43 -12.42
C VAL A 125 5.60 -1.90 -11.28
N VAL A 126 5.59 -3.20 -10.99
CA VAL A 126 4.97 -3.74 -9.77
C VAL A 126 6.01 -4.46 -8.92
N VAL A 127 5.96 -4.21 -7.61
CA VAL A 127 6.79 -4.87 -6.61
C VAL A 127 5.87 -5.70 -5.72
N PRO A 128 5.97 -7.04 -5.73
CA PRO A 128 5.21 -7.89 -4.83
C PRO A 128 5.72 -7.73 -3.39
N MET A 129 4.78 -7.68 -2.44
CA MET A 129 5.09 -7.57 -1.01
C MET A 129 4.21 -8.46 -0.16
N HIS A 130 4.44 -8.49 1.16
CA HIS A 130 3.60 -9.16 2.16
C HIS A 130 3.38 -10.64 1.87
N TYR A 131 4.47 -11.39 1.63
CA TYR A 131 4.48 -12.84 1.42
C TYR A 131 5.67 -13.51 2.15
N ASN A 132 5.59 -14.81 2.40
CA ASN A 132 6.65 -15.67 2.97
C ASN A 132 7.18 -15.26 4.36
N THR A 133 6.53 -14.36 5.11
CA THR A 133 6.99 -13.97 6.46
C THR A 133 6.46 -14.90 7.56
N PHE A 134 5.40 -15.67 7.28
CA PHE A 134 4.85 -16.73 8.14
C PHE A 134 3.97 -17.70 7.34
N PRO A 135 3.66 -18.92 7.89
CA PRO A 135 3.10 -20.03 7.09
C PRO A 135 1.78 -19.80 6.37
N LYS A 136 0.97 -18.79 6.78
CA LYS A 136 -0.34 -18.54 6.15
C LYS A 136 -0.27 -17.67 4.91
N ILE A 137 0.86 -17.01 4.66
CA ILE A 137 1.04 -16.10 3.52
C ILE A 137 2.19 -16.54 2.61
N VAL A 138 2.26 -17.86 2.38
CA VAL A 138 3.27 -18.45 1.47
C VAL A 138 2.84 -18.21 0.02
N ALA A 139 3.69 -17.55 -0.76
CA ALA A 139 3.48 -17.30 -2.18
C ALA A 139 4.83 -17.25 -2.90
N ASP A 140 4.88 -17.75 -4.14
CA ASP A 140 6.06 -17.66 -4.99
C ASP A 140 5.96 -16.40 -5.88
N PRO A 141 6.83 -15.39 -5.72
CA PRO A 141 6.80 -14.20 -6.55
C PRO A 141 7.13 -14.48 -8.03
N GLU A 142 7.83 -15.57 -8.32
CA GLU A 142 8.08 -15.99 -9.70
C GLU A 142 6.81 -16.46 -10.40
N ASP A 143 5.89 -17.10 -9.69
CA ASP A 143 4.59 -17.47 -10.25
C ASP A 143 3.72 -16.23 -10.51
N PHE A 144 3.81 -15.21 -9.65
CA PHE A 144 3.18 -13.91 -9.91
C PHE A 144 3.78 -13.24 -11.17
N ALA A 145 5.10 -13.24 -11.31
CA ALA A 145 5.78 -12.66 -12.47
C ALA A 145 5.37 -13.37 -13.78
N LYS A 146 5.37 -14.70 -13.81
CA LYS A 146 4.96 -15.51 -14.99
C LYS A 146 3.55 -15.17 -15.48
N LEU A 147 2.61 -14.90 -14.59
CA LEU A 147 1.22 -14.54 -14.96
C LEU A 147 1.10 -13.15 -15.58
N LEU A 148 2.16 -12.34 -15.51
CA LEU A 148 2.24 -10.98 -16.06
C LEU A 148 3.24 -10.86 -17.22
N ASP A 149 3.86 -11.95 -17.68
CA ASP A 149 4.88 -11.94 -18.75
C ASP A 149 4.41 -11.31 -20.07
N GLU A 150 3.11 -11.38 -20.35
CA GLU A 150 2.51 -10.77 -21.55
C GLU A 150 1.96 -9.35 -21.29
N ASP A 151 1.99 -8.88 -20.05
CA ASP A 151 1.50 -7.55 -19.67
C ASP A 151 2.61 -6.49 -19.90
N MET A 152 2.22 -5.22 -20.05
CA MET A 152 3.17 -4.11 -20.22
C MET A 152 3.86 -3.70 -18.89
N THR A 153 3.45 -4.26 -17.78
CA THR A 153 3.97 -3.97 -16.45
C THR A 153 5.22 -4.82 -16.17
N VAL A 154 6.30 -4.19 -15.75
CA VAL A 154 7.51 -4.90 -15.31
C VAL A 154 7.33 -5.38 -13.87
N VAL A 155 7.52 -6.67 -13.62
CA VAL A 155 7.55 -7.20 -12.26
C VAL A 155 8.98 -7.12 -11.73
N ASN A 156 9.17 -6.47 -10.59
CA ASN A 156 10.46 -6.37 -9.91
C ASN A 156 10.37 -7.01 -8.52
N VAL A 157 10.94 -8.19 -8.37
CA VAL A 157 11.01 -8.90 -7.11
C VAL A 157 12.23 -8.42 -6.33
N LEU A 158 12.00 -7.76 -5.19
CA LEU A 158 13.06 -7.26 -4.31
C LEU A 158 13.14 -8.09 -3.03
N VAL A 159 14.34 -8.43 -2.61
CA VAL A 159 14.55 -8.98 -1.26
C VAL A 159 14.80 -7.84 -0.26
N PRO A 160 14.53 -8.03 1.05
CA PRO A 160 14.75 -7.00 2.06
C PRO A 160 16.17 -6.45 2.04
N GLY A 161 16.31 -5.14 1.86
CA GLY A 161 17.59 -4.42 1.76
C GLY A 161 18.00 -4.05 0.33
N GLU A 162 17.36 -4.60 -0.68
CA GLU A 162 17.55 -4.16 -2.07
C GLU A 162 16.80 -2.87 -2.37
N SER A 163 17.25 -2.19 -3.41
CA SER A 163 16.65 -0.95 -3.93
C SER A 163 16.57 -1.00 -5.45
N MET A 164 15.65 -0.24 -6.00
CA MET A 164 15.50 -0.03 -7.44
C MET A 164 15.46 1.45 -7.77
N GLU A 165 15.90 1.81 -8.96
CA GLU A 165 15.66 3.12 -9.57
C GLU A 165 14.55 3.02 -10.62
N PHE A 166 13.70 4.07 -10.78
CA PHE A 166 12.58 4.09 -11.71
C PHE A 166 12.24 5.50 -12.21
#